data_79ec00ea8d54fa4ee57fb889d5fd3a38
#
_entry.id   79ec00ea8d54fa4ee57fb889d5fd3a38
#
_cell.length_a   1.000
_cell.length_b   1.000
_cell.length_c   1.000
_cell.angle_alpha   90.00
_cell.angle_beta   90.00
_cell.angle_gamma   90.00
#
_symmetry.space_group_name_H-M   'P 1'
#
loop_
_entity.id
_entity.type
_entity.pdbx_description
1 polymer ?
#
loop_
_entity_poly.entity_id
_entity_poly.type
_entity_poly.pdbx_seq_one_letter_code
_entity_poly.pdbx_strand_id
1 'polypeptide(L)'
;MPGFRLSTSDFRLAHFLALAALLFTSCSQNIYPDRSQFLKDGDPVPTVTLSYYKSVQERQGQDSTLAVAMAISGGGSRASNFGIGIMLGLEQISTGEGQDMLDQVDYLSTVSGGGFAAGAYVSALYDHQFFDRQEPFSLKSYLDLQIREDMAFPYTDVLLRANFNPVLWFSLADDGDALERSIDEHVLGYRRRAKEVKKRPQSLQLADFFIPAESPEPVRFPMHITNSSTLNTMTIFPFTPDILDRYQITGYTHRLSKVYRDSLDPFTVPLAVGIKSSASFPVLISNTTLQSRYSAERRYLPLIDGAMTDNIGYYTALQILRQEKAPRKILLIVDADAAGNRYTFSKREGAVFSLRVMGRLPSSGLDARRATLVRDINIACRQYGITPVFLSFNVLLEGTDDVALPPGFKVKEEQHRLISLFRQQKPLAPGDRLTLYELLTHIGTKLTITDEEQDLLLYAGQLIVKMQEEAIQRGLKRGQSVN
;
A
#
# COMPACT_ATOMS: atom_id res chain seq x y z
N MET A 1 -49.07 -26.94 -31.72
CA MET A 1 -48.21 -26.47 -30.58
C MET A 1 -46.92 -25.90 -31.16
N PRO A 2 -46.64 -24.61 -31.06
CA PRO A 2 -45.40 -24.07 -31.58
C PRO A 2 -44.28 -24.36 -30.58
N GLY A 3 -43.22 -25.04 -31.04
CA GLY A 3 -42.06 -25.37 -30.27
C GLY A 3 -41.22 -24.10 -30.00
N PHE A 4 -41.04 -23.78 -28.75
CA PHE A 4 -40.12 -22.74 -28.29
C PHE A 4 -38.66 -23.16 -28.63
N ARG A 5 -38.06 -22.56 -29.64
CA ARG A 5 -36.60 -22.63 -29.88
C ARG A 5 -35.94 -21.51 -29.06
N LEU A 6 -35.33 -21.88 -27.97
CA LEU A 6 -34.42 -20.96 -27.25
C LEU A 6 -33.28 -20.57 -28.20
N SER A 7 -33.01 -19.30 -28.31
CA SER A 7 -31.89 -18.78 -29.13
C SER A 7 -30.56 -19.06 -28.43
N THR A 8 -29.48 -19.14 -29.21
CA THR A 8 -28.11 -19.30 -28.66
C THR A 8 -27.69 -18.14 -27.74
N SER A 9 -28.36 -16.99 -27.87
CA SER A 9 -28.21 -15.83 -26.97
C SER A 9 -28.79 -16.08 -25.59
N ASP A 10 -29.95 -16.76 -25.52
CA ASP A 10 -30.61 -17.07 -24.25
C ASP A 10 -29.83 -18.10 -23.45
N PHE A 11 -29.16 -19.03 -24.13
CA PHE A 11 -28.29 -20.03 -23.50
C PHE A 11 -27.00 -19.37 -22.91
N ARG A 12 -26.43 -18.41 -23.61
CA ARG A 12 -25.27 -17.66 -23.12
C ARG A 12 -25.62 -16.76 -21.93
N LEU A 13 -26.78 -16.12 -21.96
CA LEU A 13 -27.26 -15.30 -20.85
C LEU A 13 -27.56 -16.15 -19.61
N ALA A 14 -28.18 -17.33 -19.79
CA ALA A 14 -28.45 -18.25 -18.69
C ALA A 14 -27.14 -18.78 -18.04
N HIS A 15 -26.13 -19.11 -18.84
CA HIS A 15 -24.82 -19.53 -18.33
C HIS A 15 -24.10 -18.38 -17.62
N PHE A 16 -24.18 -17.18 -18.15
CA PHE A 16 -23.60 -15.99 -17.52
C PHE A 16 -24.30 -15.67 -16.19
N LEU A 17 -25.62 -15.76 -16.15
CA LEU A 17 -26.38 -15.56 -14.91
C LEU A 17 -26.14 -16.68 -13.89
N ALA A 18 -25.97 -17.93 -14.33
CA ALA A 18 -25.62 -19.04 -13.46
C ALA A 18 -24.21 -18.90 -12.91
N LEU A 19 -23.24 -18.45 -13.74
CA LEU A 19 -21.88 -18.18 -13.32
C LEU A 19 -21.83 -16.98 -12.35
N ALA A 20 -22.59 -15.92 -12.64
CA ALA A 20 -22.75 -14.79 -11.74
C ALA A 20 -23.39 -15.19 -10.40
N ALA A 21 -24.45 -16.03 -10.45
CA ALA A 21 -25.08 -16.56 -9.25
C ALA A 21 -24.13 -17.44 -8.42
N LEU A 22 -23.30 -18.27 -9.08
CA LEU A 22 -22.27 -19.07 -8.40
C LEU A 22 -21.18 -18.20 -7.77
N LEU A 23 -20.79 -17.11 -8.43
CA LEU A 23 -19.86 -16.13 -7.87
C LEU A 23 -20.45 -15.39 -6.66
N PHE A 24 -21.77 -15.12 -6.68
CA PHE A 24 -22.46 -14.49 -5.53
C PHE A 24 -22.77 -15.47 -4.40
N THR A 25 -22.98 -16.76 -4.67
CA THR A 25 -23.23 -17.75 -3.62
C THR A 25 -21.99 -18.17 -2.84
N SER A 26 -20.79 -18.02 -3.41
CA SER A 26 -19.55 -18.25 -2.67
C SER A 26 -19.30 -17.18 -1.60
N CYS A 27 -19.94 -16.01 -1.71
CA CYS A 27 -19.83 -14.89 -0.75
C CYS A 27 -20.90 -14.93 0.36
N SER A 28 -21.86 -15.85 0.34
CA SER A 28 -23.02 -15.81 1.24
C SER A 28 -22.95 -16.76 2.42
N GLN A 29 -21.82 -16.85 3.11
CA GLN A 29 -21.88 -17.39 4.47
C GLN A 29 -22.23 -16.27 5.45
N ASN A 30 -23.55 -16.14 5.67
CA ASN A 30 -24.20 -15.47 6.81
C ASN A 30 -23.53 -14.16 7.30
N ILE A 31 -23.52 -13.13 6.46
CA ILE A 31 -23.20 -11.77 6.88
C ILE A 31 -24.51 -11.13 7.40
N TYR A 32 -24.95 -11.53 8.57
CA TYR A 32 -25.89 -10.73 9.35
C TYR A 32 -25.13 -10.06 10.48
N PRO A 33 -24.97 -8.74 10.46
CA PRO A 33 -24.39 -8.03 11.59
C PRO A 33 -25.42 -8.07 12.74
N ASP A 34 -25.21 -8.94 13.70
CA ASP A 34 -25.84 -8.75 14.99
C ASP A 34 -25.14 -7.59 15.69
N ARG A 35 -25.79 -6.46 15.75
CA ARG A 35 -25.29 -5.21 16.33
C ARG A 35 -24.98 -5.28 17.82
N SER A 36 -25.35 -6.35 18.52
CA SER A 36 -25.25 -6.45 19.98
C SER A 36 -23.86 -6.74 20.54
N GLN A 37 -22.86 -7.01 19.67
CA GLN A 37 -21.50 -7.37 20.10
C GLN A 37 -20.38 -6.66 19.33
N PHE A 38 -20.72 -5.62 18.57
CA PHE A 38 -19.69 -4.67 18.16
C PHE A 38 -19.05 -4.07 19.42
N LEU A 39 -17.79 -3.71 19.31
CA LEU A 39 -17.09 -2.87 20.25
C LEU A 39 -18.13 -2.03 20.98
N LYS A 40 -18.26 -2.18 22.30
CA LYS A 40 -19.26 -1.45 23.07
C LYS A 40 -19.25 -0.02 22.62
N ASP A 41 -20.40 0.63 22.51
CA ASP A 41 -20.47 2.06 22.18
C ASP A 41 -19.41 2.80 22.97
N GLY A 42 -18.36 3.29 22.29
CA GLY A 42 -17.22 3.95 22.93
C GLY A 42 -15.86 3.25 22.82
N ASP A 43 -15.79 2.02 22.28
CA ASP A 43 -14.48 1.42 22.00
C ASP A 43 -13.78 2.21 20.88
N PRO A 44 -12.58 2.75 21.14
CA PRO A 44 -11.89 3.58 20.15
C PRO A 44 -11.50 2.75 18.93
N VAL A 45 -11.44 3.41 17.78
CA VAL A 45 -10.83 2.84 16.55
C VAL A 45 -9.47 2.24 16.93
N PRO A 46 -9.15 1.02 16.48
CA PRO A 46 -7.87 0.39 16.77
C PRO A 46 -6.71 1.32 16.42
N THR A 47 -5.91 1.64 17.41
CA THR A 47 -4.70 2.46 17.23
C THR A 47 -3.50 1.67 17.68
N VAL A 48 -2.41 1.76 16.93
CA VAL A 48 -1.13 1.17 17.30
C VAL A 48 -0.65 1.76 18.63
N THR A 49 -0.20 0.92 19.53
CA THR A 49 0.30 1.31 20.86
C THR A 49 1.83 1.28 20.85
N LEU A 50 2.48 2.43 20.67
CA LEU A 50 3.96 2.48 20.56
C LEU A 50 4.66 1.96 21.79
N SER A 51 4.11 2.14 23.00
CA SER A 51 4.71 1.62 24.23
C SER A 51 4.75 0.09 24.32
N TYR A 52 4.07 -0.62 23.41
CA TYR A 52 4.16 -2.08 23.26
C TYR A 52 5.48 -2.50 22.60
N TYR A 53 6.14 -1.58 21.91
CA TYR A 53 7.34 -1.83 21.14
C TYR A 53 8.53 -1.05 21.66
N LYS A 54 9.73 -1.53 21.34
CA LYS A 54 10.96 -0.80 21.51
C LYS A 54 10.98 0.41 20.61
N SER A 55 11.52 1.52 21.09
CA SER A 55 11.59 2.76 20.30
C SER A 55 12.41 2.55 19.03
N VAL A 56 11.87 2.92 17.88
CA VAL A 56 12.59 2.91 16.60
C VAL A 56 13.72 3.94 16.59
N GLN A 57 13.67 4.95 17.46
CA GLN A 57 14.72 5.96 17.61
C GLN A 57 15.98 5.41 18.33
N GLU A 58 15.89 4.18 18.87
CA GLU A 58 17.06 3.44 19.35
C GLU A 58 17.83 2.75 18.21
N ARG A 59 17.32 2.79 16.99
CA ARG A 59 17.99 2.26 15.81
C ARG A 59 19.28 3.03 15.55
N GLN A 60 20.35 2.30 15.24
CA GLN A 60 21.65 2.93 14.95
C GLN A 60 21.53 3.95 13.81
N GLY A 61 22.08 5.13 14.01
CA GLY A 61 22.04 6.22 13.03
C GLY A 61 20.77 7.07 13.07
N GLN A 62 19.80 6.78 13.95
CA GLN A 62 18.60 7.61 14.09
C GLN A 62 18.84 8.87 14.91
N ASP A 63 18.22 9.96 14.44
CA ASP A 63 18.16 11.20 15.21
C ASP A 63 16.99 11.12 16.20
N SER A 64 17.29 10.87 17.47
CA SER A 64 16.27 10.73 18.54
C SER A 64 15.41 11.97 18.74
N THR A 65 15.78 13.11 18.15
CA THR A 65 14.99 14.36 18.21
C THR A 65 14.04 14.53 17.02
N LEU A 66 14.06 13.59 16.07
CA LEU A 66 13.23 13.57 14.87
C LEU A 66 12.42 12.28 14.82
N ALA A 67 11.14 12.36 14.49
CA ALA A 67 10.30 11.22 14.16
C ALA A 67 9.68 11.42 12.78
N VAL A 68 9.88 10.45 11.90
CA VAL A 68 9.40 10.49 10.52
C VAL A 68 8.47 9.32 10.23
N ALA A 69 7.25 9.62 9.85
CA ALA A 69 6.33 8.62 9.33
C ALA A 69 6.07 8.88 7.84
N MET A 70 6.08 7.82 7.04
CA MET A 70 5.73 7.86 5.62
C MET A 70 4.44 7.06 5.39
N ALA A 71 3.39 7.76 5.00
CA ALA A 71 2.11 7.17 4.61
C ALA A 71 2.11 6.96 3.08
N ILE A 72 1.86 5.73 2.62
CA ILE A 72 1.92 5.38 1.20
C ILE A 72 0.57 4.83 0.75
N SER A 73 -0.04 5.53 -0.20
CA SER A 73 -1.39 5.23 -0.68
C SER A 73 -1.50 3.91 -1.42
N GLY A 74 -2.74 3.40 -1.48
CA GLY A 74 -3.13 2.35 -2.41
C GLY A 74 -3.13 2.83 -3.87
N GLY A 75 -3.30 1.88 -4.79
CA GLY A 75 -3.35 2.16 -6.22
C GLY A 75 -2.67 1.09 -7.09
N GLY A 76 -2.51 -0.12 -6.59
CA GLY A 76 -1.89 -1.25 -7.28
C GLY A 76 -0.45 -0.97 -7.70
N SER A 77 -0.02 -1.48 -8.85
CA SER A 77 1.35 -1.30 -9.37
C SER A 77 1.73 0.15 -9.61
N ARG A 78 0.75 1.04 -9.86
CA ARG A 78 1.01 2.49 -9.95
C ARG A 78 1.55 3.03 -8.63
N ALA A 79 0.88 2.74 -7.52
CA ALA A 79 1.31 3.20 -6.19
C ALA A 79 2.61 2.54 -5.74
N SER A 80 2.81 1.25 -6.06
CA SER A 80 4.05 0.55 -5.73
C SER A 80 5.27 1.20 -6.38
N ASN A 81 5.22 1.40 -7.71
CA ASN A 81 6.36 1.97 -8.43
C ASN A 81 6.57 3.46 -8.13
N PHE A 82 5.48 4.22 -7.94
CA PHE A 82 5.60 5.61 -7.51
C PHE A 82 6.21 5.72 -6.11
N GLY A 83 5.79 4.86 -5.16
CA GLY A 83 6.35 4.79 -3.82
C GLY A 83 7.86 4.51 -3.82
N ILE A 84 8.32 3.56 -4.64
CA ILE A 84 9.76 3.32 -4.83
C ILE A 84 10.45 4.56 -5.43
N GLY A 85 9.84 5.23 -6.41
CA GLY A 85 10.37 6.46 -6.98
C GLY A 85 10.53 7.58 -5.94
N ILE A 86 9.56 7.73 -5.02
CA ILE A 86 9.67 8.66 -3.88
C ILE A 86 10.82 8.26 -2.96
N MET A 87 10.95 6.98 -2.59
CA MET A 87 12.04 6.50 -1.73
C MET A 87 13.41 6.76 -2.37
N LEU A 88 13.57 6.53 -3.67
CA LEU A 88 14.79 6.88 -4.42
C LEU A 88 15.08 8.39 -4.41
N GLY A 89 14.05 9.22 -4.43
CA GLY A 89 14.21 10.67 -4.29
C GLY A 89 14.65 11.08 -2.89
N LEU A 90 14.09 10.44 -1.85
CA LEU A 90 14.46 10.70 -0.44
C LEU A 90 15.89 10.28 -0.15
N GLU A 91 16.38 9.17 -0.74
CA GLU A 91 17.78 8.73 -0.67
C GLU A 91 18.77 9.79 -1.20
N GLN A 92 18.31 10.72 -2.05
CA GLN A 92 19.15 11.80 -2.59
C GLN A 92 19.18 13.05 -1.71
N ILE A 93 18.37 13.13 -0.65
CA ILE A 93 18.33 14.30 0.25
C ILE A 93 19.19 14.02 1.47
N SER A 94 20.37 14.69 1.54
CA SER A 94 21.24 14.57 2.70
C SER A 94 20.61 15.20 3.95
N THR A 95 20.69 14.50 5.07
CA THR A 95 20.30 14.99 6.40
C THR A 95 21.50 15.35 7.27
N GLY A 96 22.72 15.08 6.80
CA GLY A 96 23.99 15.27 7.50
C GLY A 96 24.61 13.94 7.94
N GLU A 97 25.87 13.99 8.36
CA GLU A 97 26.61 12.83 8.91
C GLU A 97 26.64 11.57 8.01
N GLY A 98 26.50 11.77 6.69
CA GLY A 98 26.52 10.67 5.73
C GLY A 98 25.19 9.91 5.61
N GLN A 99 24.12 10.44 6.19
CA GLN A 99 22.77 9.89 6.13
C GLN A 99 21.88 10.66 5.16
N ASP A 100 20.84 10.04 4.71
CA ASP A 100 19.83 10.63 3.84
C ASP A 100 18.43 10.65 4.50
N MET A 101 17.45 11.24 3.80
CA MET A 101 16.09 11.38 4.35
C MET A 101 15.35 10.04 4.40
N LEU A 102 15.70 9.08 3.56
CA LEU A 102 15.09 7.74 3.59
C LEU A 102 15.55 6.97 4.83
N ASP A 103 16.82 7.14 5.24
CA ASP A 103 17.35 6.57 6.48
C ASP A 103 16.57 7.03 7.71
N GLN A 104 16.07 8.28 7.69
CA GLN A 104 15.33 8.87 8.82
C GLN A 104 13.87 8.40 8.91
N VAL A 105 13.37 7.57 7.99
CA VAL A 105 12.02 7.07 8.07
C VAL A 105 11.91 6.00 9.16
N ASP A 106 11.10 6.27 10.18
CA ASP A 106 10.85 5.38 11.32
C ASP A 106 9.65 4.47 11.12
N TYR A 107 8.62 5.01 10.46
CA TYR A 107 7.32 4.35 10.33
C TYR A 107 6.85 4.37 8.88
N LEU A 108 6.51 3.20 8.36
CA LEU A 108 5.90 3.01 7.05
C LEU A 108 4.44 2.60 7.26
N SER A 109 3.50 3.52 7.01
CA SER A 109 2.06 3.26 7.10
C SER A 109 1.48 3.11 5.71
N THR A 110 1.10 1.91 5.31
CA THR A 110 0.86 1.58 3.91
C THR A 110 -0.53 1.01 3.65
N VAL A 111 -1.02 1.19 2.42
CA VAL A 111 -2.29 0.66 1.95
C VAL A 111 -2.08 -0.02 0.60
N SER A 112 -2.59 -1.25 0.43
CA SER A 112 -2.65 -1.94 -0.86
C SER A 112 -1.30 -1.91 -1.61
N GLY A 113 -1.23 -1.33 -2.81
CA GLY A 113 0.01 -1.19 -3.59
C GLY A 113 1.16 -0.47 -2.85
N GLY A 114 0.85 0.44 -1.91
CA GLY A 114 1.87 1.05 -1.05
C GLY A 114 2.59 0.03 -0.16
N GLY A 115 1.89 -1.04 0.25
CA GLY A 115 2.47 -2.14 1.01
C GLY A 115 3.51 -2.93 0.22
N PHE A 116 3.35 -3.02 -1.10
CA PHE A 116 4.36 -3.65 -1.98
C PHE A 116 5.64 -2.80 -2.05
N ALA A 117 5.51 -1.48 -2.20
CA ALA A 117 6.67 -0.58 -2.21
C ALA A 117 7.47 -0.68 -0.90
N ALA A 118 6.78 -0.52 0.24
CA ALA A 118 7.42 -0.61 1.54
C ALA A 118 7.97 -2.03 1.81
N GLY A 119 7.24 -3.08 1.41
CA GLY A 119 7.68 -4.46 1.53
C GLY A 119 8.98 -4.72 0.77
N ALA A 120 9.10 -4.23 -0.47
CA ALA A 120 10.32 -4.34 -1.26
C ALA A 120 11.49 -3.60 -0.61
N TYR A 121 11.25 -2.39 -0.10
CA TYR A 121 12.26 -1.60 0.61
C TYR A 121 12.76 -2.30 1.87
N VAL A 122 11.86 -2.72 2.77
CA VAL A 122 12.28 -3.38 4.02
C VAL A 122 12.90 -4.75 3.76
N SER A 123 12.49 -5.45 2.69
CA SER A 123 13.15 -6.69 2.24
C SER A 123 14.57 -6.44 1.78
N ALA A 124 14.81 -5.36 1.01
CA ALA A 124 16.15 -4.97 0.58
C ALA A 124 17.05 -4.60 1.77
N LEU A 125 16.52 -3.84 2.74
CA LEU A 125 17.23 -3.55 4.00
C LEU A 125 17.57 -4.82 4.78
N TYR A 126 16.64 -5.76 4.86
CA TYR A 126 16.85 -7.04 5.54
C TYR A 126 17.94 -7.85 4.83
N ASP A 127 17.86 -7.98 3.50
CA ASP A 127 18.85 -8.72 2.71
C ASP A 127 20.23 -8.08 2.85
N HIS A 128 20.33 -6.75 2.77
CA HIS A 128 21.58 -6.02 3.01
C HIS A 128 22.15 -6.28 4.40
N GLN A 129 21.34 -6.18 5.44
CA GLN A 129 21.76 -6.36 6.83
C GLN A 129 22.30 -7.77 7.11
N PHE A 130 21.72 -8.81 6.50
CA PHE A 130 22.04 -10.20 6.84
C PHE A 130 22.92 -10.92 5.82
N PHE A 131 22.97 -10.45 4.58
CA PHE A 131 23.68 -11.15 3.49
C PHE A 131 24.74 -10.29 2.79
N ASP A 132 24.62 -8.97 2.74
CA ASP A 132 25.43 -8.09 1.89
C ASP A 132 26.05 -6.89 2.66
N ARG A 133 26.77 -7.16 3.71
CA ARG A 133 27.26 -6.16 4.69
C ARG A 133 28.46 -5.31 4.26
N GLN A 134 28.97 -5.43 3.05
CA GLN A 134 30.30 -4.85 2.72
C GLN A 134 30.23 -3.36 2.35
N GLU A 135 29.12 -2.88 1.80
CA GLU A 135 28.93 -1.51 1.34
C GLU A 135 27.80 -0.83 2.12
N PRO A 136 27.75 0.51 2.19
CA PRO A 136 26.57 1.21 2.70
C PRO A 136 25.30 0.81 1.90
N PHE A 137 24.17 0.74 2.58
CA PHE A 137 22.90 0.46 1.90
C PHE A 137 22.61 1.52 0.84
N SER A 138 22.14 1.09 -0.31
CA SER A 138 21.60 1.97 -1.36
C SER A 138 20.41 1.32 -2.03
N LEU A 139 19.24 1.95 -1.90
CA LEU A 139 18.01 1.50 -2.57
C LEU A 139 18.17 1.49 -4.09
N LYS A 140 18.90 2.44 -4.64
CA LYS A 140 19.19 2.50 -6.08
C LYS A 140 19.92 1.25 -6.57
N SER A 141 20.89 0.74 -5.82
CA SER A 141 21.59 -0.50 -6.17
C SER A 141 20.64 -1.71 -6.17
N TYR A 142 19.74 -1.78 -5.19
CA TYR A 142 18.73 -2.83 -5.10
C TYR A 142 17.62 -2.69 -6.15
N LEU A 143 17.34 -1.47 -6.64
CA LEU A 143 16.35 -1.26 -7.70
C LEU A 143 16.69 -2.06 -8.95
N ASP A 144 17.91 -1.91 -9.46
CA ASP A 144 18.33 -2.54 -10.71
C ASP A 144 18.58 -4.05 -10.55
N LEU A 145 18.96 -4.49 -9.34
CA LEU A 145 19.23 -5.90 -9.06
C LEU A 145 17.95 -6.74 -8.92
N GLN A 146 16.87 -6.17 -8.36
CA GLN A 146 15.71 -6.97 -7.99
C GLN A 146 14.37 -6.24 -7.92
N ILE A 147 14.31 -5.03 -7.34
CA ILE A 147 13.02 -4.36 -7.02
C ILE A 147 12.25 -4.06 -8.31
N ARG A 148 12.94 -3.68 -9.38
CA ARG A 148 12.32 -3.41 -10.68
C ARG A 148 11.59 -4.64 -11.23
N GLU A 149 12.23 -5.80 -11.20
CA GLU A 149 11.63 -7.07 -11.64
C GLU A 149 10.47 -7.48 -10.75
N ASP A 150 10.64 -7.41 -9.43
CA ASP A 150 9.62 -7.75 -8.44
C ASP A 150 8.37 -6.85 -8.57
N MET A 151 8.56 -5.55 -8.83
CA MET A 151 7.45 -4.60 -9.02
C MET A 151 6.77 -4.72 -10.40
N ALA A 152 7.46 -5.25 -11.41
CA ALA A 152 6.90 -5.56 -12.72
C ALA A 152 6.28 -6.97 -12.80
N PHE A 153 6.39 -7.79 -11.74
CA PHE A 153 5.88 -9.14 -11.72
C PHE A 153 4.37 -9.18 -12.04
N PRO A 154 3.90 -10.12 -12.90
CA PRO A 154 2.52 -10.14 -13.39
C PRO A 154 1.52 -10.70 -12.37
N TYR A 155 1.27 -10.00 -11.28
CA TYR A 155 0.32 -10.41 -10.23
C TYR A 155 -1.09 -10.65 -10.76
N THR A 156 -1.49 -9.94 -11.83
CA THR A 156 -2.77 -10.19 -12.51
C THR A 156 -2.87 -11.62 -13.03
N ASP A 157 -1.79 -12.14 -13.62
CA ASP A 157 -1.75 -13.50 -14.16
C ASP A 157 -1.85 -14.55 -13.06
N VAL A 158 -1.26 -14.28 -11.89
CA VAL A 158 -1.37 -15.16 -10.71
C VAL A 158 -2.82 -15.29 -10.29
N LEU A 159 -3.53 -14.16 -10.15
CA LEU A 159 -4.94 -14.14 -9.77
C LEU A 159 -5.82 -14.83 -10.83
N LEU A 160 -5.60 -14.54 -12.10
CA LEU A 160 -6.35 -15.18 -13.19
C LEU A 160 -6.13 -16.69 -13.20
N ARG A 161 -4.87 -17.16 -13.11
CA ARG A 161 -4.57 -18.60 -13.06
C ARG A 161 -5.19 -19.27 -11.84
N ALA A 162 -5.17 -18.61 -10.68
CA ALA A 162 -5.80 -19.13 -9.48
C ALA A 162 -7.31 -19.27 -9.66
N ASN A 163 -7.99 -18.25 -10.18
CA ASN A 163 -9.44 -18.26 -10.38
C ASN A 163 -9.91 -19.25 -11.43
N PHE A 164 -9.10 -19.53 -12.46
CA PHE A 164 -9.43 -20.50 -13.52
C PHE A 164 -8.85 -21.89 -13.32
N ASN A 165 -8.18 -22.16 -12.19
CA ASN A 165 -7.63 -23.48 -11.90
C ASN A 165 -8.69 -24.42 -11.28
N PRO A 166 -9.15 -25.47 -11.98
CA PRO A 166 -10.16 -26.37 -11.45
C PRO A 166 -9.74 -27.09 -10.15
N VAL A 167 -8.43 -27.31 -9.96
CA VAL A 167 -7.91 -27.94 -8.75
C VAL A 167 -8.14 -27.04 -7.53
N LEU A 168 -8.04 -25.72 -7.70
CA LEU A 168 -8.29 -24.76 -6.62
C LEU A 168 -9.78 -24.68 -6.26
N TRP A 169 -10.70 -24.93 -7.21
CA TRP A 169 -12.14 -24.97 -6.91
C TRP A 169 -12.53 -26.07 -5.94
N PHE A 170 -11.79 -27.17 -5.93
CA PHE A 170 -11.98 -28.30 -5.00
C PHE A 170 -11.00 -28.31 -3.83
N SER A 171 -10.09 -27.32 -3.77
CA SER A 171 -9.16 -27.13 -2.67
C SER A 171 -9.67 -26.09 -1.67
N LEU A 172 -8.97 -25.98 -0.54
CA LEU A 172 -9.21 -24.93 0.44
C LEU A 172 -8.45 -23.62 0.12
N ALA A 173 -7.65 -23.60 -0.96
CA ALA A 173 -6.90 -22.43 -1.41
C ALA A 173 -7.76 -21.53 -2.31
N ASP A 174 -7.47 -20.23 -2.28
CA ASP A 174 -8.09 -19.25 -3.16
C ASP A 174 -7.03 -18.34 -3.83
N ASP A 175 -7.51 -17.38 -4.61
CA ASP A 175 -6.66 -16.41 -5.31
C ASP A 175 -5.90 -15.51 -4.34
N GLY A 176 -6.45 -15.24 -3.15
CA GLY A 176 -5.77 -14.50 -2.10
C GLY A 176 -4.55 -15.24 -1.55
N ASP A 177 -4.63 -16.57 -1.38
CA ASP A 177 -3.49 -17.40 -0.97
C ASP A 177 -2.38 -17.39 -2.03
N ALA A 178 -2.78 -17.40 -3.32
CA ALA A 178 -1.82 -17.33 -4.42
C ALA A 178 -1.10 -15.97 -4.47
N LEU A 179 -1.83 -14.88 -4.23
CA LEU A 179 -1.26 -13.54 -4.16
C LEU A 179 -0.31 -13.40 -2.98
N GLU A 180 -0.71 -13.86 -1.78
CA GLU A 180 0.13 -13.80 -0.58
C GLU A 180 1.45 -14.53 -0.78
N ARG A 181 1.38 -15.73 -1.33
CA ARG A 181 2.59 -16.49 -1.66
C ARG A 181 3.47 -15.74 -2.66
N SER A 182 2.88 -15.10 -3.67
CA SER A 182 3.65 -14.32 -4.65
C SER A 182 4.29 -13.08 -4.03
N ILE A 183 3.61 -12.44 -3.06
CA ILE A 183 4.18 -11.34 -2.28
C ILE A 183 5.41 -11.81 -1.49
N ASP A 184 5.28 -12.94 -0.78
CA ASP A 184 6.41 -13.50 0.00
C ASP A 184 7.58 -13.89 -0.91
N GLU A 185 7.29 -14.57 -2.03
CA GLU A 185 8.31 -15.05 -2.96
C GLU A 185 9.05 -13.93 -3.69
N HIS A 186 8.36 -12.90 -4.15
CA HIS A 186 8.91 -11.82 -4.98
C HIS A 186 9.17 -10.55 -4.16
N VAL A 187 8.13 -9.88 -3.66
CA VAL A 187 8.27 -8.60 -2.97
C VAL A 187 9.15 -8.72 -1.73
N LEU A 188 8.89 -9.74 -0.91
CA LEU A 188 9.63 -9.98 0.33
C LEU A 188 10.86 -10.88 0.16
N GLY A 189 11.24 -11.22 -1.06
CA GLY A 189 12.53 -11.83 -1.38
C GLY A 189 12.75 -13.28 -0.92
N TYR A 190 11.71 -14.02 -0.55
CA TYR A 190 11.86 -15.41 -0.12
C TYR A 190 12.60 -16.27 -1.14
N ARG A 191 12.29 -16.11 -2.45
CA ARG A 191 12.97 -16.88 -3.52
C ARG A 191 14.45 -16.55 -3.64
N ARG A 192 14.86 -15.32 -3.40
CA ARG A 192 16.27 -14.89 -3.43
C ARG A 192 17.00 -15.52 -2.26
N ARG A 193 16.51 -15.33 -1.06
CA ARG A 193 17.10 -15.94 0.16
C ARG A 193 17.18 -17.45 0.08
N ALA A 194 16.18 -18.11 -0.55
CA ALA A 194 16.20 -19.55 -0.75
C ALA A 194 17.36 -20.05 -1.63
N LYS A 195 17.87 -19.21 -2.55
CA LYS A 195 19.03 -19.56 -3.39
C LYS A 195 20.35 -19.42 -2.64
N GLU A 196 20.42 -18.49 -1.69
CA GLU A 196 21.65 -18.18 -0.93
C GLU A 196 21.85 -19.09 0.28
N VAL A 197 20.78 -19.52 0.89
CA VAL A 197 20.82 -20.35 2.11
C VAL A 197 20.62 -21.80 1.76
N LYS A 198 21.55 -22.69 2.19
CA LYS A 198 21.43 -24.15 2.00
C LYS A 198 20.24 -24.77 2.74
N LYS A 199 19.64 -24.05 3.67
CA LYS A 199 18.42 -24.42 4.39
C LYS A 199 17.27 -23.60 3.86
N ARG A 200 16.04 -24.11 3.98
CA ARG A 200 14.83 -23.38 3.61
C ARG A 200 14.78 -22.04 4.37
N PRO A 201 14.75 -20.88 3.70
CA PRO A 201 14.69 -19.61 4.39
C PRO A 201 13.35 -19.47 5.11
N GLN A 202 13.30 -18.58 6.08
CA GLN A 202 12.08 -18.19 6.75
C GLN A 202 11.47 -16.99 6.04
N SER A 203 10.14 -16.94 5.91
CA SER A 203 9.42 -15.75 5.47
C SER A 203 9.65 -14.61 6.45
N LEU A 204 9.69 -13.37 5.98
CA LEU A 204 9.74 -12.21 6.85
C LEU A 204 8.48 -12.14 7.71
N GLN A 205 8.67 -11.93 9.01
CA GLN A 205 7.61 -11.92 10.02
C GLN A 205 7.45 -10.52 10.62
N LEU A 206 6.34 -10.28 11.29
CA LEU A 206 6.16 -9.03 12.03
C LEU A 206 7.26 -8.83 13.08
N ALA A 207 7.80 -9.90 13.68
CA ALA A 207 8.92 -9.84 14.62
C ALA A 207 10.19 -9.19 14.05
N ASP A 208 10.39 -9.22 12.73
CA ASP A 208 11.56 -8.59 12.12
C ASP A 208 11.49 -7.05 12.15
N PHE A 209 10.29 -6.47 12.23
CA PHE A 209 10.01 -5.04 12.14
C PHE A 209 9.38 -4.44 13.40
N PHE A 210 8.83 -5.28 14.27
CA PHE A 210 8.18 -4.88 15.52
C PHE A 210 8.86 -5.58 16.69
N ILE A 211 9.77 -4.89 17.35
CA ILE A 211 10.51 -5.45 18.48
C ILE A 211 9.74 -5.16 19.78
N PRO A 212 9.37 -6.19 20.58
CA PRO A 212 8.71 -5.98 21.86
C PRO A 212 9.54 -5.06 22.78
N ALA A 213 8.89 -4.20 23.58
CA ALA A 213 9.57 -3.25 24.45
C ALA A 213 10.59 -3.90 25.39
N GLU A 214 10.27 -5.09 25.91
CA GLU A 214 11.12 -5.84 26.84
C GLU A 214 12.17 -6.71 26.13
N SER A 215 12.22 -6.71 24.80
CA SER A 215 13.15 -7.56 24.05
C SER A 215 14.59 -7.07 24.19
N PRO A 216 15.57 -7.98 24.32
CA PRO A 216 17.00 -7.63 24.24
C PRO A 216 17.44 -7.32 22.81
N GLU A 217 16.65 -7.70 21.80
CA GLU A 217 16.98 -7.50 20.39
C GLU A 217 17.03 -6.03 20.02
N PRO A 218 18.00 -5.59 19.20
CA PRO A 218 18.08 -4.23 18.74
C PRO A 218 17.02 -3.95 17.67
N VAL A 219 16.55 -2.72 17.59
CA VAL A 219 15.76 -2.23 16.45
C VAL A 219 16.69 -2.04 15.25
N ARG A 220 16.36 -2.69 14.12
CA ARG A 220 17.19 -2.64 12.90
C ARG A 220 16.50 -1.94 11.73
N PHE A 221 15.18 -1.98 11.70
CA PHE A 221 14.37 -1.57 10.54
C PHE A 221 13.27 -0.61 10.96
N PRO A 222 12.73 0.21 10.03
CA PRO A 222 11.51 0.96 10.29
C PRO A 222 10.33 -0.01 10.53
N MET A 223 9.35 0.42 11.34
CA MET A 223 8.12 -0.35 11.51
C MET A 223 7.28 -0.29 10.23
N HIS A 224 6.98 -1.44 9.65
CA HIS A 224 6.12 -1.54 8.48
C HIS A 224 4.69 -1.94 8.88
N ILE A 225 3.78 -0.96 8.91
CA ILE A 225 2.38 -1.12 9.27
C ILE A 225 1.54 -1.16 7.99
N THR A 226 0.83 -2.25 7.76
CA THR A 226 -0.15 -2.35 6.67
C THR A 226 -1.54 -2.07 7.21
N ASN A 227 -2.31 -1.24 6.52
CA ASN A 227 -3.66 -0.88 6.93
C ASN A 227 -4.68 -1.62 6.09
N SER A 228 -5.55 -2.38 6.74
CA SER A 228 -6.73 -3.00 6.14
C SER A 228 -7.99 -2.29 6.61
N SER A 229 -9.13 -2.64 6.02
CA SER A 229 -10.46 -2.24 6.47
C SER A 229 -11.21 -3.45 7.01
N THR A 230 -11.90 -3.32 8.13
CA THR A 230 -12.83 -4.36 8.57
C THR A 230 -14.09 -4.34 7.70
N LEU A 231 -14.49 -5.49 7.15
CA LEU A 231 -15.66 -5.58 6.27
C LEU A 231 -16.96 -5.19 7.01
N ASN A 232 -17.09 -5.58 8.29
CA ASN A 232 -18.34 -5.43 9.02
C ASN A 232 -18.63 -3.99 9.47
N THR A 233 -17.60 -3.22 9.82
CA THR A 233 -17.74 -1.88 10.40
C THR A 233 -17.12 -0.77 9.58
N MET A 234 -16.39 -1.13 8.51
CA MET A 234 -15.62 -0.17 7.70
C MET A 234 -14.70 0.68 8.59
N THR A 235 -13.97 0.01 9.48
CA THR A 235 -13.02 0.63 10.39
C THR A 235 -11.61 0.30 9.94
N ILE A 236 -10.68 1.23 10.08
CA ILE A 236 -9.25 1.00 9.82
C ILE A 236 -8.75 -0.10 10.76
N PHE A 237 -8.01 -1.04 10.23
CA PHE A 237 -7.34 -2.11 10.96
C PHE A 237 -5.85 -2.11 10.65
N PRO A 238 -5.01 -1.47 11.49
CA PRO A 238 -3.57 -1.58 11.38
C PRO A 238 -3.14 -3.01 11.70
N PHE A 239 -2.42 -3.63 10.79
CA PHE A 239 -1.98 -5.03 10.94
C PHE A 239 -0.66 -5.06 11.71
N THR A 240 -0.75 -5.07 13.05
CA THR A 240 0.39 -5.01 13.98
C THR A 240 0.22 -6.01 15.13
N PRO A 241 1.33 -6.48 15.75
CA PRO A 241 1.24 -7.46 16.83
C PRO A 241 0.37 -7.03 18.01
N ASP A 242 0.43 -5.77 18.45
CA ASP A 242 -0.39 -5.25 19.56
C ASP A 242 -1.89 -5.24 19.25
N ILE A 243 -2.27 -4.98 17.98
CA ILE A 243 -3.64 -5.05 17.53
C ILE A 243 -4.12 -6.50 17.47
N LEU A 244 -3.29 -7.40 16.91
CA LEU A 244 -3.61 -8.83 16.84
C LEU A 244 -3.76 -9.43 18.24
N ASP A 245 -2.91 -9.06 19.19
CA ASP A 245 -2.99 -9.46 20.59
C ASP A 245 -4.24 -8.92 21.28
N ARG A 246 -4.51 -7.63 21.15
CA ARG A 246 -5.70 -6.95 21.71
C ARG A 246 -7.01 -7.61 21.28
N TYR A 247 -7.11 -8.00 20.02
CA TYR A 247 -8.27 -8.72 19.48
C TYR A 247 -8.19 -10.22 19.69
N GLN A 248 -7.21 -10.71 20.44
CA GLN A 248 -7.02 -12.13 20.77
C GLN A 248 -7.08 -13.02 19.51
N ILE A 249 -6.36 -12.59 18.47
CA ILE A 249 -6.31 -13.32 17.20
C ILE A 249 -5.57 -14.63 17.42
N THR A 250 -6.20 -15.74 17.07
CA THR A 250 -5.67 -17.10 17.21
C THR A 250 -5.30 -17.75 15.88
N GLY A 251 -5.64 -17.12 14.79
CA GLY A 251 -5.33 -17.62 13.46
C GLY A 251 -5.87 -16.70 12.36
N TYR A 252 -5.48 -17.00 11.15
CA TYR A 252 -5.99 -16.37 9.95
C TYR A 252 -6.30 -17.45 8.92
N THR A 253 -7.27 -17.19 8.04
CA THR A 253 -7.64 -18.15 7.03
C THR A 253 -6.66 -18.10 5.87
N HIS A 254 -5.75 -19.05 5.88
CA HIS A 254 -5.30 -19.68 4.66
C HIS A 254 -6.24 -20.84 4.36
N ARG A 255 -6.84 -20.89 3.21
CA ARG A 255 -7.60 -22.07 2.81
C ARG A 255 -6.71 -23.32 2.68
N LEU A 256 -5.41 -23.16 2.38
CA LEU A 256 -4.45 -24.27 2.31
C LEU A 256 -3.98 -24.80 3.66
N SER A 257 -3.97 -23.96 4.66
CA SER A 257 -3.63 -24.37 6.00
C SER A 257 -4.60 -23.69 6.96
N LYS A 258 -5.62 -24.42 7.38
CA LYS A 258 -6.34 -24.02 8.60
C LYS A 258 -5.33 -24.06 9.73
N VAL A 259 -4.55 -23.00 9.91
CA VAL A 259 -3.70 -22.86 11.09
C VAL A 259 -4.61 -22.42 12.22
N TYR A 260 -5.47 -23.36 12.64
CA TYR A 260 -6.13 -23.29 13.93
C TYR A 260 -5.06 -23.61 14.95
N ARG A 261 -4.35 -22.63 15.42
CA ARG A 261 -3.54 -22.75 16.61
C ARG A 261 -4.39 -22.30 17.78
N ASP A 262 -4.33 -23.04 18.87
CA ASP A 262 -4.95 -22.63 20.13
C ASP A 262 -4.35 -21.34 20.68
N SER A 263 -3.18 -20.96 20.20
CA SER A 263 -2.51 -19.67 20.44
C SER A 263 -1.66 -19.30 19.22
N LEU A 264 -1.91 -18.16 18.61
CA LEU A 264 -1.03 -17.53 17.62
C LEU A 264 -0.14 -16.54 18.37
N ASP A 265 1.18 -16.65 18.22
CA ASP A 265 2.07 -15.55 18.58
C ASP A 265 1.97 -14.48 17.47
N PRO A 266 1.45 -13.27 17.77
CA PRO A 266 1.26 -12.21 16.80
C PRO A 266 2.54 -11.80 16.07
N PHE A 267 3.68 -11.91 16.73
CA PHE A 267 4.98 -11.56 16.15
C PHE A 267 5.45 -12.55 15.07
N THR A 268 4.96 -13.80 15.10
CA THR A 268 5.33 -14.83 14.10
C THR A 268 4.48 -14.80 12.83
N VAL A 269 3.53 -13.87 12.73
CA VAL A 269 2.69 -13.73 11.53
C VAL A 269 3.56 -13.22 10.37
N PRO A 270 3.52 -13.88 9.19
CA PRO A 270 4.25 -13.41 8.02
C PRO A 270 3.82 -12.00 7.58
N LEU A 271 4.78 -11.15 7.24
CA LEU A 271 4.51 -9.80 6.75
C LEU A 271 3.63 -9.81 5.49
N ALA A 272 3.79 -10.84 4.64
CA ALA A 272 2.97 -11.06 3.44
C ALA A 272 1.47 -11.10 3.73
N VAL A 273 1.06 -11.66 4.88
CA VAL A 273 -0.36 -11.71 5.30
C VAL A 273 -0.93 -10.30 5.46
N GLY A 274 -0.18 -9.42 6.13
CA GLY A 274 -0.59 -8.02 6.33
C GLY A 274 -0.67 -7.25 5.00
N ILE A 275 0.34 -7.39 4.13
CA ILE A 275 0.35 -6.74 2.80
C ILE A 275 -0.82 -7.24 1.95
N LYS A 276 -1.04 -8.56 1.89
CA LYS A 276 -2.14 -9.16 1.16
C LYS A 276 -3.50 -8.70 1.72
N SER A 277 -3.67 -8.68 3.03
CA SER A 277 -4.90 -8.22 3.67
C SER A 277 -5.23 -6.78 3.27
N SER A 278 -4.21 -5.91 3.27
CA SER A 278 -4.32 -4.50 2.86
C SER A 278 -4.60 -4.33 1.36
N ALA A 279 -4.29 -5.32 0.53
CA ALA A 279 -4.50 -5.31 -0.91
C ALA A 279 -5.74 -6.14 -1.35
N SER A 280 -6.53 -6.65 -0.41
CA SER A 280 -7.71 -7.49 -0.71
C SER A 280 -8.87 -6.66 -1.23
N PHE A 281 -8.73 -6.11 -2.45
CA PHE A 281 -9.75 -5.27 -3.08
C PHE A 281 -11.01 -6.10 -3.38
N PRO A 282 -12.20 -5.66 -2.92
CA PRO A 282 -13.45 -6.40 -3.08
C PRO A 282 -13.70 -6.78 -4.54
N VAL A 283 -14.22 -8.01 -4.76
CA VAL A 283 -14.52 -8.61 -6.08
C VAL A 283 -13.29 -9.09 -6.85
N LEU A 284 -12.09 -8.52 -6.62
CA LEU A 284 -10.88 -8.89 -7.38
C LEU A 284 -9.99 -9.86 -6.63
N ILE A 285 -9.90 -9.75 -5.31
CA ILE A 285 -8.99 -10.52 -4.47
C ILE A 285 -9.76 -11.00 -3.25
N SER A 286 -9.64 -12.28 -2.92
CA SER A 286 -10.24 -12.86 -1.72
C SER A 286 -9.73 -12.19 -0.45
N ASN A 287 -10.64 -11.90 0.46
CA ASN A 287 -10.33 -11.24 1.72
C ASN A 287 -9.51 -12.13 2.67
N THR A 288 -8.81 -11.52 3.63
CA THR A 288 -8.21 -12.23 4.77
C THR A 288 -9.20 -12.25 5.90
N THR A 289 -9.47 -13.42 6.48
CA THR A 289 -10.33 -13.52 7.66
C THR A 289 -9.51 -13.93 8.87
N LEU A 290 -9.49 -13.09 9.89
CA LEU A 290 -8.85 -13.39 11.16
C LEU A 290 -9.81 -14.17 12.05
N GLN A 291 -9.28 -15.14 12.80
CA GLN A 291 -10.00 -15.85 13.84
C GLN A 291 -9.65 -15.26 15.21
N SER A 292 -10.64 -14.97 16.03
CA SER A 292 -10.49 -14.38 17.35
C SER A 292 -11.15 -15.22 18.42
N ARG A 293 -10.62 -15.15 19.66
CA ARG A 293 -11.28 -15.66 20.87
C ARG A 293 -12.12 -14.60 21.59
N TYR A 294 -12.15 -13.39 21.09
CA TYR A 294 -12.83 -12.27 21.72
C TYR A 294 -14.31 -12.53 22.01
N SER A 295 -14.96 -13.37 21.21
CA SER A 295 -16.34 -13.81 21.43
C SER A 295 -16.51 -15.29 21.07
N ALA A 296 -17.23 -16.04 21.89
CA ALA A 296 -17.54 -17.43 21.65
C ALA A 296 -18.44 -17.64 20.39
N GLU A 297 -19.29 -16.65 20.09
CA GLU A 297 -20.25 -16.71 18.99
C GLU A 297 -19.72 -16.10 17.69
N ARG A 298 -18.76 -15.15 17.80
CA ARG A 298 -18.23 -14.38 16.65
C ARG A 298 -16.72 -14.44 16.63
N ARG A 299 -16.26 -15.47 15.95
CA ARG A 299 -14.85 -15.83 15.90
C ARG A 299 -14.09 -15.26 14.71
N TYR A 300 -14.77 -14.56 13.80
CA TYR A 300 -14.18 -14.21 12.51
C TYR A 300 -14.28 -12.72 12.21
N LEU A 301 -13.15 -12.11 11.89
CA LEU A 301 -13.02 -10.73 11.46
C LEU A 301 -12.51 -10.70 10.01
N PRO A 302 -13.39 -10.50 9.03
CA PRO A 302 -12.98 -10.36 7.64
C PRO A 302 -12.38 -8.99 7.38
N LEU A 303 -11.19 -8.98 6.79
CA LEU A 303 -10.42 -7.81 6.39
C LEU A 303 -10.43 -7.67 4.87
N ILE A 304 -10.65 -6.46 4.40
CA ILE A 304 -10.60 -6.08 2.99
C ILE A 304 -9.58 -4.95 2.79
N ASP A 305 -9.39 -4.54 1.55
CA ASP A 305 -8.45 -3.47 1.17
C ASP A 305 -8.61 -2.23 2.06
N GLY A 306 -7.48 -1.71 2.52
CA GLY A 306 -7.42 -0.53 3.38
C GLY A 306 -7.98 0.73 2.72
N ALA A 307 -7.97 0.77 1.38
CA ALA A 307 -8.52 1.88 0.61
C ALA A 307 -10.02 2.14 0.90
N MET A 308 -10.75 1.15 1.41
CA MET A 308 -12.16 1.33 1.74
C MET A 308 -12.39 2.31 2.90
N THR A 309 -11.39 2.52 3.76
CA THR A 309 -11.48 3.43 4.92
C THR A 309 -10.50 4.60 4.83
N ASP A 310 -9.23 4.33 4.54
CA ASP A 310 -8.17 5.34 4.40
C ASP A 310 -7.20 4.90 3.29
N ASN A 311 -7.40 5.39 2.07
CA ASN A 311 -6.56 5.02 0.93
C ASN A 311 -5.11 5.52 1.04
N ILE A 312 -4.82 6.46 1.93
CA ILE A 312 -3.47 7.04 2.06
C ILE A 312 -2.69 6.37 3.20
N GLY A 313 -3.38 5.82 4.20
CA GLY A 313 -2.74 5.30 5.41
C GLY A 313 -2.28 6.40 6.36
N TYR A 314 -2.75 7.64 6.15
CA TYR A 314 -2.31 8.80 6.93
C TYR A 314 -2.81 8.74 8.37
N TYR A 315 -3.99 8.18 8.61
CA TYR A 315 -4.59 8.14 9.95
C TYR A 315 -3.69 7.39 10.93
N THR A 316 -3.24 6.20 10.57
CA THR A 316 -2.33 5.40 11.40
C THR A 316 -1.00 6.12 11.62
N ALA A 317 -0.38 6.68 10.56
CA ALA A 317 0.85 7.45 10.65
C ALA A 317 0.71 8.65 11.58
N LEU A 318 -0.40 9.39 11.49
CA LEU A 318 -0.73 10.52 12.36
C LEU A 318 -0.88 10.08 13.82
N GLN A 319 -1.59 8.98 14.08
CA GLN A 319 -1.78 8.45 15.43
C GLN A 319 -0.45 8.01 16.06
N ILE A 320 0.47 7.47 15.29
CA ILE A 320 1.82 7.10 15.72
C ILE A 320 2.60 8.37 16.09
N LEU A 321 2.68 9.34 15.18
CA LEU A 321 3.41 10.58 15.43
C LEU A 321 2.84 11.39 16.62
N ARG A 322 1.56 11.25 16.94
CA ARG A 322 0.99 11.84 18.16
C ARG A 322 1.53 11.22 19.44
N GLN A 323 1.86 9.94 19.43
CA GLN A 323 2.41 9.23 20.59
C GLN A 323 3.93 9.46 20.73
N GLU A 324 4.60 9.86 19.63
CA GLU A 324 6.03 10.12 19.65
C GLU A 324 6.40 11.31 20.53
N LYS A 325 7.54 11.15 21.21
CA LYS A 325 8.09 12.19 22.11
C LYS A 325 9.07 13.13 21.41
N ALA A 326 9.53 12.77 20.21
CA ALA A 326 10.46 13.58 19.45
C ALA A 326 9.92 15.00 19.24
N PRO A 327 10.75 16.05 19.45
CA PRO A 327 10.30 17.43 19.29
C PRO A 327 10.06 17.81 17.82
N ARG A 328 10.69 17.11 16.89
CA ARG A 328 10.48 17.27 15.43
C ARG A 328 9.73 16.07 14.89
N LYS A 329 8.68 16.34 14.14
CA LYS A 329 7.83 15.30 13.57
C LYS A 329 7.50 15.64 12.14
N ILE A 330 7.77 14.71 11.23
CA ILE A 330 7.48 14.86 9.80
C ILE A 330 6.52 13.74 9.37
N LEU A 331 5.47 14.11 8.67
CA LEU A 331 4.55 13.19 8.00
C LEU A 331 4.72 13.33 6.49
N LEU A 332 5.39 12.38 5.87
CA LEU A 332 5.49 12.25 4.42
C LEU A 332 4.24 11.56 3.89
N ILE A 333 3.52 12.20 2.99
CA ILE A 333 2.25 11.70 2.43
C ILE A 333 2.47 11.40 0.96
N VAL A 334 2.65 10.11 0.66
CA VAL A 334 2.89 9.60 -0.69
C VAL A 334 1.56 9.19 -1.31
N ASP A 335 1.06 9.98 -2.24
CA ASP A 335 -0.24 9.78 -2.84
C ASP A 335 -0.16 9.62 -4.36
N ALA A 336 -0.27 8.36 -4.79
CA ALA A 336 -0.23 7.96 -6.20
C ALA A 336 -1.57 8.11 -6.91
N ASP A 337 -2.60 8.62 -6.25
CA ASP A 337 -3.89 8.73 -6.91
C ASP A 337 -3.95 9.98 -7.80
N ALA A 338 -4.59 9.78 -8.93
CA ALA A 338 -4.68 10.73 -10.03
C ALA A 338 -6.06 11.40 -10.13
N ALA A 339 -6.93 11.20 -9.15
CA ALA A 339 -8.25 11.82 -9.15
C ALA A 339 -8.13 13.33 -9.02
N GLY A 340 -8.00 13.99 -10.17
CA GLY A 340 -8.12 15.43 -10.26
C GLY A 340 -9.58 15.87 -10.05
N ASN A 341 -9.78 17.02 -9.40
CA ASN A 341 -11.08 17.71 -9.27
C ASN A 341 -11.68 18.14 -10.62
N ARG A 342 -11.32 17.47 -11.72
CA ARG A 342 -11.81 17.83 -13.06
C ARG A 342 -12.98 16.93 -13.44
N TYR A 343 -14.12 17.55 -13.71
CA TYR A 343 -15.25 16.85 -14.33
C TYR A 343 -14.81 16.34 -15.71
N THR A 344 -14.81 15.02 -15.89
CA THR A 344 -14.56 14.40 -17.18
C THR A 344 -15.89 13.98 -17.82
N PHE A 345 -16.16 14.48 -19.00
CA PHE A 345 -17.32 14.06 -19.78
C PHE A 345 -17.03 12.73 -20.48
N SER A 346 -18.01 11.80 -20.47
CA SER A 346 -17.91 10.57 -21.23
C SER A 346 -18.12 10.83 -22.72
N LYS A 347 -17.29 10.20 -23.58
CA LYS A 347 -17.51 10.19 -25.04
C LYS A 347 -18.65 9.26 -25.46
N ARG A 348 -19.22 8.49 -24.55
CA ARG A 348 -20.31 7.55 -24.82
C ARG A 348 -21.64 8.14 -24.41
N GLU A 349 -22.57 8.17 -25.36
CA GLU A 349 -23.97 8.46 -25.12
C GLU A 349 -24.67 7.23 -24.54
N GLY A 350 -25.49 7.42 -23.49
CA GLY A 350 -26.32 6.39 -22.89
C GLY A 350 -25.95 5.97 -21.47
N ALA A 351 -26.78 5.10 -20.90
CA ALA A 351 -26.64 4.59 -19.55
C ALA A 351 -25.41 3.68 -19.39
N VAL A 352 -24.70 3.82 -18.28
CA VAL A 352 -23.56 2.97 -17.95
C VAL A 352 -24.08 1.65 -17.35
N PHE A 353 -23.59 0.53 -17.86
CA PHE A 353 -24.00 -0.80 -17.39
C PHE A 353 -23.66 -1.00 -15.89
N SER A 354 -24.59 -1.59 -15.13
CA SER A 354 -24.54 -1.69 -13.66
C SER A 354 -23.24 -2.29 -13.09
N LEU A 355 -22.66 -3.30 -13.76
CA LEU A 355 -21.37 -3.89 -13.34
C LEU A 355 -20.22 -2.87 -13.37
N ARG A 356 -20.23 -1.94 -14.33
CA ARG A 356 -19.24 -0.88 -14.43
C ARG A 356 -19.43 0.19 -13.35
N VAL A 357 -20.68 0.43 -12.97
CA VAL A 357 -21.01 1.30 -11.82
C VAL A 357 -20.55 0.65 -10.54
N MET A 358 -20.87 -0.65 -10.33
CA MET A 358 -20.43 -1.40 -9.14
C MET A 358 -18.90 -1.43 -8.98
N GLY A 359 -18.15 -1.61 -10.07
CA GLY A 359 -16.68 -1.57 -10.03
C GLY A 359 -16.09 -0.19 -9.71
N ARG A 360 -16.88 0.90 -9.87
CA ARG A 360 -16.46 2.27 -9.55
C ARG A 360 -16.97 2.81 -8.21
N LEU A 361 -18.00 2.20 -7.63
CA LEU A 361 -18.59 2.65 -6.37
C LEU A 361 -17.56 2.74 -5.23
N PRO A 362 -16.64 1.77 -5.05
CA PRO A 362 -15.63 1.87 -4.01
C PRO A 362 -14.70 3.08 -4.17
N SER A 363 -14.28 3.41 -5.40
CA SER A 363 -13.37 4.52 -5.68
C SER A 363 -14.06 5.88 -5.66
N SER A 364 -15.33 5.98 -6.04
CA SER A 364 -16.05 7.26 -6.13
C SER A 364 -16.24 7.95 -4.78
N GLY A 365 -16.44 7.18 -3.71
CA GLY A 365 -16.54 7.71 -2.34
C GLY A 365 -15.20 8.23 -1.81
N LEU A 366 -14.09 7.66 -2.26
CA LEU A 366 -12.74 8.09 -1.92
C LEU A 366 -12.39 9.41 -2.62
N ASP A 367 -12.72 9.52 -3.91
CA ASP A 367 -12.49 10.73 -4.69
C ASP A 367 -13.21 11.95 -4.11
N ALA A 368 -14.46 11.77 -3.66
CA ALA A 368 -15.27 12.85 -3.07
C ALA A 368 -14.69 13.38 -1.73
N ARG A 369 -14.00 12.52 -0.96
CA ARG A 369 -13.39 12.91 0.33
C ARG A 369 -12.05 13.62 0.16
N ARG A 370 -11.39 13.46 -0.95
CA ARG A 370 -10.00 13.86 -1.13
C ARG A 370 -9.76 15.37 -1.00
N ALA A 371 -10.65 16.20 -1.53
CA ALA A 371 -10.52 17.66 -1.41
C ALA A 371 -10.58 18.13 0.06
N THR A 372 -11.36 17.45 0.92
CA THR A 372 -11.44 17.74 2.34
C THR A 372 -10.26 17.14 3.11
N LEU A 373 -9.74 16.00 2.66
CA LEU A 373 -8.70 15.23 3.33
C LEU A 373 -7.40 16.01 3.51
N VAL A 374 -6.91 16.68 2.47
CA VAL A 374 -5.70 17.52 2.54
C VAL A 374 -5.84 18.62 3.59
N ARG A 375 -7.01 19.24 3.64
CA ARG A 375 -7.33 20.25 4.67
C ARG A 375 -7.33 19.65 6.07
N ASP A 376 -7.97 18.50 6.24
CA ASP A 376 -8.11 17.83 7.54
C ASP A 376 -6.75 17.34 8.06
N ILE A 377 -5.90 16.81 7.18
CA ILE A 377 -4.51 16.44 7.51
C ILE A 377 -3.74 17.68 7.99
N ASN A 378 -3.81 18.79 7.24
CA ASN A 378 -3.11 20.03 7.62
C ASN A 378 -3.58 20.57 8.99
N ILE A 379 -4.88 20.51 9.27
CA ILE A 379 -5.44 20.95 10.58
C ILE A 379 -4.90 20.03 11.68
N ALA A 380 -5.00 18.72 11.51
CA ALA A 380 -4.53 17.75 12.49
C ALA A 380 -3.01 17.86 12.73
N CYS A 381 -2.22 17.97 11.68
CA CYS A 381 -0.78 18.13 11.78
C CYS A 381 -0.39 19.40 12.54
N ARG A 382 -1.05 20.52 12.26
CA ARG A 382 -0.83 21.78 13.02
C ARG A 382 -1.14 21.63 14.50
N GLN A 383 -2.23 20.95 14.82
CA GLN A 383 -2.64 20.72 16.22
C GLN A 383 -1.60 19.94 17.02
N TYR A 384 -0.87 19.02 16.38
CA TYR A 384 0.09 18.15 17.05
C TYR A 384 1.56 18.50 16.77
N GLY A 385 1.82 19.66 16.17
CA GLY A 385 3.19 20.11 15.87
C GLY A 385 3.90 19.27 14.81
N ILE A 386 3.16 18.55 13.97
CA ILE A 386 3.67 17.71 12.89
C ILE A 386 3.83 18.55 11.62
N THR A 387 4.89 18.33 10.87
CA THR A 387 5.10 18.95 9.55
C THR A 387 4.63 17.99 8.46
N PRO A 388 3.52 18.25 7.77
CA PRO A 388 3.10 17.43 6.64
C PRO A 388 3.87 17.83 5.38
N VAL A 389 4.30 16.85 4.60
CA VAL A 389 4.89 17.02 3.26
C VAL A 389 4.11 16.15 2.28
N PHE A 390 3.47 16.77 1.30
CA PHE A 390 2.68 16.07 0.31
C PHE A 390 3.52 15.72 -0.91
N LEU A 391 3.68 14.44 -1.16
CA LEU A 391 4.41 13.86 -2.29
C LEU A 391 3.41 13.18 -3.23
N SER A 392 2.75 13.98 -4.04
CA SER A 392 1.66 13.53 -4.92
C SER A 392 1.80 14.07 -6.34
N PHE A 393 1.10 13.47 -7.29
CA PHE A 393 1.10 13.96 -8.67
C PHE A 393 0.67 15.43 -8.79
N ASN A 394 -0.15 15.93 -7.85
CA ASN A 394 -0.58 17.33 -7.86
C ASN A 394 0.56 18.34 -7.71
N VAL A 395 1.69 17.93 -7.12
CA VAL A 395 2.90 18.77 -7.04
C VAL A 395 3.40 19.18 -8.43
N LEU A 396 3.20 18.34 -9.44
CA LEU A 396 3.58 18.64 -10.82
C LEU A 396 2.80 19.81 -11.41
N LEU A 397 1.63 20.13 -10.85
CA LEU A 397 0.79 21.27 -11.26
C LEU A 397 1.22 22.60 -10.64
N GLU A 398 2.08 22.56 -9.61
CA GLU A 398 2.57 23.77 -8.94
C GLU A 398 3.40 24.64 -9.91
N GLY A 399 2.99 25.90 -10.07
CA GLY A 399 3.67 26.86 -10.96
C GLY A 399 3.48 26.57 -12.45
N THR A 400 2.47 25.78 -12.83
CA THR A 400 2.02 25.66 -14.22
C THR A 400 0.75 26.49 -14.41
N ASP A 401 0.76 27.39 -15.40
CA ASP A 401 -0.47 27.99 -15.89
C ASP A 401 -1.31 26.91 -16.58
N ASP A 402 -2.64 27.10 -16.67
CA ASP A 402 -3.56 26.18 -17.35
C ASP A 402 -3.29 26.16 -18.88
N VAL A 403 -2.21 25.51 -19.27
CA VAL A 403 -1.85 25.31 -20.67
C VAL A 403 -2.51 24.05 -21.18
N ALA A 404 -3.40 24.18 -22.15
CA ALA A 404 -3.98 23.04 -22.84
C ALA A 404 -2.89 22.26 -23.58
N LEU A 405 -2.97 20.91 -23.54
CA LEU A 405 -2.07 20.06 -24.33
C LEU A 405 -2.19 20.42 -25.81
N PRO A 406 -1.09 20.41 -26.55
CA PRO A 406 -1.12 20.73 -27.98
C PRO A 406 -2.08 19.82 -28.75
N PRO A 407 -2.82 20.33 -29.74
CA PRO A 407 -3.65 19.51 -30.63
C PRO A 407 -2.79 18.43 -31.31
N GLY A 408 -3.28 17.18 -31.30
CA GLY A 408 -2.59 16.06 -31.94
C GLY A 408 -1.49 15.40 -31.10
N PHE A 409 -1.39 15.73 -29.82
CA PHE A 409 -0.46 15.14 -28.89
C PHE A 409 -0.54 13.59 -28.89
N LYS A 410 0.59 12.92 -29.15
CA LYS A 410 0.71 11.46 -29.14
C LYS A 410 1.38 11.00 -27.85
N VAL A 411 0.59 10.41 -26.97
CA VAL A 411 1.04 9.96 -25.65
C VAL A 411 2.34 9.14 -25.70
N LYS A 412 2.46 8.20 -26.64
CA LYS A 412 3.65 7.36 -26.77
C LYS A 412 4.95 8.12 -27.08
N GLU A 413 4.88 9.05 -28.01
CA GLU A 413 6.03 9.88 -28.40
C GLU A 413 6.48 10.77 -27.25
N GLU A 414 5.52 11.31 -26.50
CA GLU A 414 5.79 12.14 -25.35
C GLU A 414 6.35 11.36 -24.16
N GLN A 415 5.91 10.12 -23.95
CA GLN A 415 6.51 9.23 -22.95
C GLN A 415 8.00 9.02 -23.22
N HIS A 416 8.37 8.68 -24.45
CA HIS A 416 9.77 8.51 -24.85
C HIS A 416 10.58 9.79 -24.67
N ARG A 417 10.00 10.95 -25.02
CA ARG A 417 10.65 12.24 -24.82
C ARG A 417 10.92 12.51 -23.34
N LEU A 418 9.93 12.30 -22.46
CA LEU A 418 10.07 12.52 -21.02
C LEU A 418 11.08 11.58 -20.39
N ILE A 419 11.06 10.29 -20.74
CA ILE A 419 12.04 9.32 -20.28
C ILE A 419 13.46 9.71 -20.73
N SER A 420 13.59 10.18 -21.99
CA SER A 420 14.86 10.65 -22.54
C SER A 420 15.38 11.89 -21.80
N LEU A 421 14.52 12.85 -21.50
CA LEU A 421 14.87 14.02 -20.69
C LEU A 421 15.34 13.65 -19.28
N PHE A 422 14.65 12.70 -18.65
CA PHE A 422 15.05 12.19 -17.35
C PHE A 422 16.43 11.50 -17.39
N ARG A 423 16.64 10.60 -18.33
CA ARG A 423 17.94 9.91 -18.48
C ARG A 423 19.09 10.89 -18.72
N GLN A 424 18.80 12.05 -19.29
CA GLN A 424 19.75 13.16 -19.46
C GLN A 424 19.80 14.10 -18.24
N GLN A 425 19.00 13.82 -17.19
CA GLN A 425 18.87 14.66 -15.99
C GLN A 425 18.57 16.14 -16.27
N LYS A 426 17.84 16.43 -17.33
CA LYS A 426 17.41 17.77 -17.65
C LYS A 426 16.17 18.16 -16.84
N PRO A 427 16.12 19.40 -16.30
CA PRO A 427 14.90 19.89 -15.64
C PRO A 427 13.74 19.94 -16.63
N LEU A 428 12.54 19.56 -16.17
CA LEU A 428 11.32 19.65 -16.96
C LEU A 428 10.77 21.09 -16.92
N ALA A 429 10.43 21.60 -18.08
CA ALA A 429 9.68 22.86 -18.19
C ALA A 429 8.25 22.70 -17.64
N PRO A 430 7.53 23.79 -17.31
CA PRO A 430 6.15 23.73 -16.83
C PRO A 430 5.23 22.91 -17.74
N GLY A 431 5.29 23.09 -19.07
CA GLY A 431 4.52 22.31 -20.04
C GLY A 431 4.85 20.81 -20.04
N ASP A 432 6.13 20.45 -19.83
CA ASP A 432 6.56 19.06 -19.72
C ASP A 432 6.03 18.41 -18.42
N ARG A 433 5.98 19.17 -17.32
CA ARG A 433 5.41 18.71 -16.05
C ARG A 433 3.92 18.44 -16.16
N LEU A 434 3.19 19.32 -16.83
CA LEU A 434 1.77 19.13 -17.09
C LEU A 434 1.52 17.88 -17.93
N THR A 435 2.33 17.66 -18.96
CA THR A 435 2.26 16.46 -19.79
C THR A 435 2.57 15.19 -18.97
N LEU A 436 3.58 15.23 -18.12
CA LEU A 436 3.90 14.13 -17.22
C LEU A 436 2.71 13.83 -16.27
N TYR A 437 2.10 14.86 -15.70
CA TYR A 437 0.90 14.71 -14.87
C TYR A 437 -0.21 13.98 -15.64
N GLU A 438 -0.52 14.41 -16.85
CA GLU A 438 -1.56 13.79 -17.67
C GLU A 438 -1.25 12.31 -17.99
N LEU A 439 0.01 11.98 -18.30
CA LEU A 439 0.43 10.60 -18.53
C LEU A 439 0.27 9.73 -17.28
N LEU A 440 0.70 10.22 -16.10
CA LEU A 440 0.59 9.51 -14.82
C LEU A 440 -0.88 9.28 -14.45
N THR A 441 -1.76 10.24 -14.70
CA THR A 441 -3.19 10.13 -14.43
C THR A 441 -3.89 9.10 -15.32
N HIS A 442 -3.31 8.76 -16.47
CA HIS A 442 -3.82 7.72 -17.37
C HIS A 442 -3.35 6.30 -17.00
N ILE A 443 -2.34 6.19 -16.14
CA ILE A 443 -1.93 4.88 -15.62
C ILE A 443 -3.00 4.39 -14.63
N GLY A 444 -3.81 3.43 -15.05
CA GLY A 444 -4.90 2.89 -14.23
C GLY A 444 -4.41 2.13 -13.00
N THR A 445 -5.30 1.96 -12.02
CA THR A 445 -5.07 1.01 -10.91
C THR A 445 -5.12 -0.40 -11.44
N LYS A 446 -3.99 -1.08 -11.50
CA LYS A 446 -3.81 -2.44 -12.03
C LYS A 446 -2.68 -3.14 -11.26
N LEU A 447 -2.59 -4.46 -11.41
CA LEU A 447 -1.59 -5.29 -10.72
C LEU A 447 -0.43 -5.69 -11.66
N THR A 448 -0.41 -5.18 -12.87
CA THR A 448 0.66 -5.39 -13.86
C THR A 448 0.92 -4.07 -14.56
N ILE A 449 2.16 -3.75 -14.80
CA ILE A 449 2.60 -2.47 -15.37
C ILE A 449 3.58 -2.73 -16.52
N THR A 450 3.66 -1.81 -17.49
CA THR A 450 4.70 -1.88 -18.52
C THR A 450 5.99 -1.22 -18.05
N ASP A 451 7.11 -1.56 -18.71
CA ASP A 451 8.42 -0.98 -18.36
C ASP A 451 8.42 0.55 -18.51
N GLU A 452 7.74 1.09 -19.54
CA GLU A 452 7.63 2.53 -19.76
C GLU A 452 6.81 3.22 -18.65
N GLU A 453 5.70 2.60 -18.22
CA GLU A 453 4.91 3.11 -17.11
C GLU A 453 5.70 3.05 -15.80
N GLN A 454 6.48 1.98 -15.58
CA GLN A 454 7.37 1.85 -14.44
C GLN A 454 8.42 2.97 -14.44
N ASP A 455 9.12 3.18 -15.56
CA ASP A 455 10.10 4.25 -15.71
C ASP A 455 9.52 5.63 -15.41
N LEU A 456 8.32 5.94 -15.94
CA LEU A 456 7.63 7.20 -15.68
C LEU A 456 7.30 7.39 -14.20
N LEU A 457 6.82 6.35 -13.51
CA LEU A 457 6.45 6.43 -12.10
C LEU A 457 7.67 6.60 -11.19
N LEU A 458 8.74 5.84 -11.46
CA LEU A 458 10.00 5.97 -10.74
C LEU A 458 10.61 7.36 -10.90
N TYR A 459 10.55 7.88 -12.11
CA TYR A 459 11.01 9.24 -12.40
C TYR A 459 10.15 10.30 -11.71
N ALA A 460 8.83 10.19 -11.84
CA ALA A 460 7.91 11.16 -11.24
C ALA A 460 8.11 11.26 -9.73
N GLY A 461 8.32 10.12 -9.06
CA GLY A 461 8.60 10.09 -7.63
C GLY A 461 9.84 10.90 -7.27
N GLN A 462 10.97 10.66 -7.93
CA GLN A 462 12.21 11.38 -7.69
C GLN A 462 12.06 12.89 -7.99
N LEU A 463 11.40 13.24 -9.09
CA LEU A 463 11.16 14.64 -9.45
C LEU A 463 10.31 15.37 -8.41
N ILE A 464 9.23 14.74 -7.94
CA ILE A 464 8.33 15.31 -6.93
C ILE A 464 9.07 15.54 -5.61
N VAL A 465 9.91 14.60 -5.17
CA VAL A 465 10.75 14.78 -3.98
C VAL A 465 11.68 15.97 -4.16
N LYS A 466 12.33 16.10 -5.31
CA LYS A 466 13.19 17.25 -5.60
C LYS A 466 12.41 18.57 -5.60
N MET A 467 11.19 18.59 -6.13
CA MET A 467 10.32 19.79 -6.08
C MET A 467 9.89 20.14 -4.65
N GLN A 468 9.77 19.16 -3.77
CA GLN A 468 9.38 19.32 -2.37
C GLN A 468 10.59 19.34 -1.39
N GLU A 469 11.82 19.39 -1.89
CA GLU A 469 13.03 19.36 -1.08
C GLU A 469 13.06 20.48 -0.04
N GLU A 470 12.67 21.71 -0.40
CA GLU A 470 12.60 22.82 0.56
C GLU A 470 11.57 22.56 1.68
N ALA A 471 10.44 21.91 1.38
CA ALA A 471 9.45 21.56 2.38
C ALA A 471 9.99 20.51 3.37
N ILE A 472 10.70 19.51 2.86
CA ILE A 472 11.38 18.48 3.65
C ILE A 472 12.46 19.14 4.53
N GLN A 473 13.32 19.97 3.96
CA GLN A 473 14.37 20.69 4.69
C GLN A 473 13.82 21.61 5.78
N ARG A 474 12.68 22.27 5.53
CA ARG A 474 11.99 23.05 6.57
C ARG A 474 11.50 22.17 7.72
N GLY A 475 11.01 20.97 7.43
CA GLY A 475 10.63 19.99 8.45
C GLY A 475 11.81 19.57 9.31
N LEU A 476 12.96 19.30 8.68
CA LEU A 476 14.20 18.92 9.37
C LEU A 476 14.77 20.04 10.27
N LYS A 477 14.61 21.30 9.88
CA LYS A 477 15.13 22.47 10.63
C LYS A 477 14.16 23.01 11.69
N ARG A 478 12.87 22.67 11.63
CA ARG A 478 11.85 23.17 12.55
C ARG A 478 12.13 22.70 13.97
N GLY A 479 12.47 23.61 14.87
CA GLY A 479 12.84 23.31 16.26
C GLY A 479 14.34 23.46 16.57
N GLN A 480 15.20 23.71 15.58
CA GLN A 480 16.61 24.04 15.82
C GLN A 480 16.86 25.51 16.20
N SER A 481 15.83 26.37 16.16
CA SER A 481 15.95 27.82 16.35
C SER A 481 15.58 28.29 17.75
N VAL A 482 15.88 27.51 18.80
CA VAL A 482 15.81 27.99 20.20
C VAL A 482 16.99 27.39 20.95
N ASN A 483 18.17 27.92 20.68
CA ASN A 483 19.30 27.99 21.61
C ASN A 483 20.08 29.29 21.37
#